data_e82f82ea991dc0b87f6b3e84488619e0
#
_entry.id   e82f82ea991dc0b87f6b3e84488619e0
#
_cell.length_a   1.000
_cell.length_b   1.000
_cell.length_c   1.000
_cell.angle_alpha   90.00
_cell.angle_beta   90.00
_cell.angle_gamma   90.00
#
_symmetry.space_group_name_H-M   'P 1'
#
loop_
_entity.id
_entity.type
_entity.pdbx_description
1 polymer ?
#
loop_
_entity_poly.entity_id
_entity_poly.type
_entity_poly.pdbx_seq_one_letter_code
_entity_poly.pdbx_strand_id
1 'polypeptide(L)'
;MRRPTTPSDLRPGRQTRSPPEPTSAPARPGRSAISTDTTTATGRDDDRLPHGRISPVSSIPFFVAHLVPFLAIFTGVTWTAVILCMVTYWGRMFFITAGYHRYFSHRSYRTSRAFQFVLAFGGLTAAQKGPLWWAGHHRIHHRYTDTIDDPHTPRKGFWWSHAGWILSRDTKDQPASTMKDFARFPEIRFISKHDWIGPWSLAIVCFLIGGLPGLLIGFFLSTVLLWHSTFMINSLAHVFGWRRFETADTSRNNALLAVLTMGEGWHNNHHRQASVCRQGLAWYEIDVTWYILALLEKLHIVWGVRRPRAGGELVDLTEAHDADFDPDRESAVA
;
A
#
# COMPACT_ATOMS: atom_id res chain seq x y z
N MET A 1 2.83 -47.23 62.15
CA MET A 1 2.27 -48.49 61.69
C MET A 1 2.25 -48.48 60.14
N ARG A 2 3.09 -49.31 59.56
CA ARG A 2 3.21 -49.46 58.10
C ARG A 2 2.21 -50.56 57.68
N ARG A 3 1.51 -50.38 56.55
CA ARG A 3 0.85 -51.47 55.85
C ARG A 3 1.35 -51.58 54.43
N PRO A 4 1.46 -52.80 53.88
CA PRO A 4 2.28 -53.11 52.71
C PRO A 4 1.51 -53.00 51.39
N THR A 5 2.26 -52.80 50.36
CA THR A 5 1.85 -52.81 48.94
C THR A 5 1.74 -54.21 48.40
N THR A 6 0.69 -54.53 47.65
CA THR A 6 0.59 -55.72 46.79
C THR A 6 0.73 -55.35 45.34
N PRO A 7 1.41 -56.19 44.51
CA PRO A 7 1.59 -55.96 43.07
C PRO A 7 0.60 -56.78 42.25
N SER A 8 0.01 -56.24 41.23
CA SER A 8 -0.38 -56.92 39.97
C SER A 8 -1.25 -56.00 39.13
N ASP A 9 -0.74 -55.63 37.98
CA ASP A 9 -1.50 -55.70 36.72
C ASP A 9 -0.57 -55.38 35.54
N LEU A 10 -0.07 -56.47 34.94
CA LEU A 10 0.60 -56.48 33.64
C LEU A 10 -0.45 -56.22 32.55
N ARG A 11 -0.35 -55.13 31.83
CA ARG A 11 -1.06 -54.90 30.56
C ARG A 11 -0.25 -55.45 29.39
N PRO A 12 -0.87 -56.13 28.40
CA PRO A 12 -0.19 -56.75 27.28
C PRO A 12 0.27 -55.72 26.24
N GLY A 13 1.37 -56.07 25.60
CA GLY A 13 2.14 -55.25 24.64
C GLY A 13 1.33 -54.72 23.46
N ARG A 14 1.61 -53.49 23.15
CA ARG A 14 1.19 -52.80 21.94
C ARG A 14 2.04 -53.26 20.78
N GLN A 15 1.48 -54.05 19.89
CA GLN A 15 2.13 -54.42 18.62
C GLN A 15 2.33 -53.18 17.78
N THR A 16 3.57 -52.87 17.43
CA THR A 16 3.97 -51.88 16.47
C THR A 16 3.66 -52.41 15.04
N ARG A 17 2.66 -51.76 14.40
CA ARG A 17 2.38 -51.96 12.98
C ARG A 17 3.42 -51.22 12.17
N SER A 18 4.13 -51.93 11.30
CA SER A 18 5.00 -51.34 10.24
C SER A 18 4.17 -50.49 9.27
N PRO A 19 4.74 -49.39 8.73
CA PRO A 19 4.05 -48.57 7.71
C PRO A 19 3.92 -49.35 6.40
N PRO A 20 2.85 -49.13 5.61
CA PRO A 20 2.68 -49.77 4.30
C PRO A 20 3.67 -49.22 3.29
N GLU A 21 4.17 -50.12 2.42
CA GLU A 21 5.00 -49.81 1.27
C GLU A 21 4.28 -48.87 0.29
N PRO A 22 5.03 -47.97 -0.42
CA PRO A 22 4.42 -47.07 -1.39
C PRO A 22 4.04 -47.84 -2.67
N THR A 23 2.76 -47.80 -3.01
CA THR A 23 2.21 -48.30 -4.26
C THR A 23 2.75 -47.45 -5.42
N SER A 24 3.32 -48.14 -6.43
CA SER A 24 3.83 -47.57 -7.68
C SER A 24 2.75 -46.77 -8.44
N ALA A 25 3.02 -45.50 -8.73
CA ALA A 25 2.24 -44.66 -9.61
C ALA A 25 2.32 -45.11 -11.09
N PRO A 26 1.25 -44.96 -11.89
CA PRO A 26 1.27 -45.32 -13.30
C PRO A 26 2.12 -44.33 -14.12
N ALA A 27 2.83 -44.87 -15.12
CA ALA A 27 3.70 -44.15 -16.04
C ALA A 27 2.92 -43.11 -16.87
N ARG A 28 3.49 -41.89 -16.95
CA ARG A 28 2.99 -40.78 -17.82
C ARG A 28 3.36 -41.11 -19.29
N PRO A 29 2.46 -40.80 -20.25
CA PRO A 29 2.77 -40.99 -21.68
C PRO A 29 3.76 -39.94 -22.19
N GLY A 30 4.51 -40.37 -23.20
CA GLY A 30 5.75 -39.80 -23.72
C GLY A 30 5.74 -38.31 -24.07
N ARG A 31 6.86 -37.69 -23.72
CA ARG A 31 7.28 -36.38 -24.23
C ARG A 31 7.64 -36.51 -25.72
N SER A 32 6.90 -35.79 -26.54
CA SER A 32 7.21 -35.48 -27.91
C SER A 32 8.55 -34.73 -28.00
N ALA A 33 9.40 -35.14 -28.97
CA ALA A 33 10.72 -34.59 -29.21
C ALA A 33 10.66 -33.06 -29.45
N ILE A 34 11.45 -32.32 -28.66
CA ILE A 34 11.71 -30.89 -28.87
C ILE A 34 12.72 -30.81 -30.04
N SER A 35 12.26 -30.24 -31.16
CA SER A 35 13.09 -29.78 -32.24
C SER A 35 14.06 -28.71 -31.74
N THR A 36 15.36 -28.99 -31.82
CA THR A 36 16.41 -28.01 -31.59
C THR A 36 16.55 -27.15 -32.84
N ASP A 37 15.77 -26.08 -32.90
CA ASP A 37 16.01 -25.01 -33.86
C ASP A 37 16.95 -23.98 -33.23
N THR A 38 18.23 -24.09 -33.61
CA THR A 38 19.30 -23.17 -33.23
C THR A 38 19.18 -21.89 -34.08
N THR A 39 18.23 -21.02 -33.74
CA THR A 39 18.20 -19.66 -34.24
C THR A 39 19.07 -18.82 -33.31
N THR A 40 20.19 -18.31 -33.84
CA THR A 40 21.09 -17.36 -33.21
C THR A 40 20.29 -16.13 -32.72
N ALA A 41 20.03 -16.10 -31.40
CA ALA A 41 19.44 -14.95 -30.74
C ALA A 41 20.50 -13.83 -30.69
N THR A 42 20.38 -12.86 -31.59
CA THR A 42 20.95 -11.53 -31.40
C THR A 42 20.13 -10.86 -30.29
N GLY A 43 20.66 -10.92 -29.08
CA GLY A 43 19.97 -10.40 -27.90
C GLY A 43 19.86 -8.90 -27.87
N ARG A 44 18.65 -8.49 -27.81
CA ARG A 44 18.03 -7.39 -27.05
C ARG A 44 16.53 -7.62 -27.10
N ASP A 45 16.07 -8.70 -26.51
CA ASP A 45 14.66 -8.83 -26.23
C ASP A 45 14.32 -7.77 -25.18
N ASP A 46 13.44 -6.88 -25.61
CA ASP A 46 12.78 -5.92 -24.77
C ASP A 46 11.89 -6.71 -23.79
N ASP A 47 12.43 -7.07 -22.61
CA ASP A 47 11.74 -7.81 -21.53
C ASP A 47 10.52 -7.05 -20.97
N ARG A 48 10.07 -6.01 -21.67
CA ARG A 48 8.94 -5.20 -21.27
C ARG A 48 7.63 -5.90 -21.52
N LEU A 49 6.86 -5.99 -20.47
CA LEU A 49 5.48 -6.49 -20.56
C LEU A 49 4.60 -5.52 -21.36
N PRO A 50 3.57 -6.00 -22.07
CA PRO A 50 2.66 -5.14 -22.82
C PRO A 50 1.93 -4.16 -21.88
N HIS A 51 1.82 -2.91 -22.31
CA HIS A 51 1.05 -1.89 -21.61
C HIS A 51 -0.43 -2.20 -21.63
N GLY A 52 -1.14 -1.83 -20.54
CA GLY A 52 -2.60 -1.84 -20.51
C GLY A 52 -3.23 -0.75 -21.39
N ARG A 53 -4.53 -0.85 -21.62
CA ARG A 53 -5.26 0.09 -22.49
C ARG A 53 -5.54 1.40 -21.76
N ILE A 54 -4.91 2.48 -22.16
CA ILE A 54 -5.21 3.82 -21.65
C ILE A 54 -6.66 4.21 -22.01
N SER A 55 -7.34 4.87 -21.08
CA SER A 55 -8.70 5.40 -21.27
C SER A 55 -8.64 6.91 -21.53
N PRO A 56 -8.74 7.38 -22.79
CA PRO A 56 -8.57 8.79 -23.10
C PRO A 56 -9.54 9.69 -22.33
N VAL A 57 -10.83 9.35 -22.32
CA VAL A 57 -11.87 10.17 -21.70
C VAL A 57 -11.70 10.26 -20.18
N SER A 58 -11.46 9.15 -19.51
CA SER A 58 -11.26 9.17 -18.05
C SER A 58 -9.92 9.75 -17.62
N SER A 59 -8.99 9.97 -18.56
CA SER A 59 -7.71 10.64 -18.30
C SER A 59 -7.79 12.16 -18.41
N ILE A 60 -8.85 12.72 -19.01
CA ILE A 60 -9.03 14.17 -19.17
C ILE A 60 -8.89 14.92 -17.83
N PRO A 61 -9.55 14.53 -16.72
CA PRO A 61 -9.40 15.24 -15.45
C PRO A 61 -7.97 15.28 -14.94
N PHE A 62 -7.19 14.23 -15.19
CA PHE A 62 -5.76 14.18 -14.82
C PHE A 62 -4.97 15.28 -15.55
N PHE A 63 -5.09 15.38 -16.88
CA PHE A 63 -4.39 16.38 -17.65
C PHE A 63 -4.90 17.81 -17.36
N VAL A 64 -6.21 17.98 -17.21
CA VAL A 64 -6.80 19.27 -16.82
C VAL A 64 -6.23 19.75 -15.49
N ALA A 65 -6.13 18.86 -14.48
CA ALA A 65 -5.57 19.22 -13.18
C ALA A 65 -4.11 19.75 -13.29
N HIS A 66 -3.31 19.28 -14.26
CA HIS A 66 -1.96 19.78 -14.50
C HIS A 66 -1.94 21.17 -15.18
N LEU A 67 -2.93 21.47 -15.99
CA LEU A 67 -3.00 22.73 -16.71
C LEU A 67 -3.59 23.87 -15.87
N VAL A 68 -4.55 23.56 -14.99
CA VAL A 68 -5.27 24.55 -14.18
C VAL A 68 -4.35 25.44 -13.32
N PRO A 69 -3.27 24.95 -12.68
CA PRO A 69 -2.37 25.80 -11.89
C PRO A 69 -1.72 26.94 -12.69
N PHE A 70 -1.51 26.76 -14.00
CA PHE A 70 -0.93 27.79 -14.85
C PHE A 70 -1.83 29.03 -14.99
N LEU A 71 -3.12 28.90 -14.71
CA LEU A 71 -4.03 30.05 -14.66
C LEU A 71 -3.68 31.04 -13.53
N ALA A 72 -2.80 30.65 -12.60
CA ALA A 72 -2.25 31.55 -11.59
C ALA A 72 -1.44 32.71 -12.20
N ILE A 73 -1.02 32.62 -13.46
CA ILE A 73 -0.40 33.71 -14.22
C ILE A 73 -1.36 34.94 -14.30
N PHE A 74 -2.67 34.68 -14.38
CA PHE A 74 -3.70 35.73 -14.48
C PHE A 74 -4.21 36.23 -13.13
N THR A 75 -4.14 35.41 -12.08
CA THR A 75 -4.67 35.74 -10.75
C THR A 75 -3.59 36.22 -9.77
N GLY A 76 -2.32 35.99 -10.11
CA GLY A 76 -1.18 36.16 -9.21
C GLY A 76 -1.07 35.04 -8.18
N VAL A 77 0.03 35.07 -7.42
CA VAL A 77 0.32 34.16 -6.33
C VAL A 77 0.31 34.94 -5.02
N THR A 78 -0.53 34.53 -4.06
CA THR A 78 -0.60 35.15 -2.73
C THR A 78 0.08 34.27 -1.68
N TRP A 79 0.55 34.87 -0.59
CA TRP A 79 1.11 34.10 0.54
C TRP A 79 0.10 33.13 1.13
N THR A 80 -1.20 33.50 1.19
CA THR A 80 -2.28 32.60 1.60
C THR A 80 -2.34 31.36 0.71
N ALA A 81 -2.24 31.53 -0.62
CA ALA A 81 -2.25 30.40 -1.56
C ALA A 81 -1.02 29.49 -1.40
N VAL A 82 0.17 30.06 -1.15
CA VAL A 82 1.39 29.28 -0.87
C VAL A 82 1.27 28.50 0.43
N ILE A 83 0.79 29.14 1.51
CA ILE A 83 0.57 28.46 2.80
C ILE A 83 -0.47 27.34 2.65
N LEU A 84 -1.58 27.60 1.95
CA LEU A 84 -2.58 26.57 1.64
C LEU A 84 -1.95 25.40 0.86
N CYS A 85 -1.11 25.68 -0.14
CA CYS A 85 -0.40 24.63 -0.89
C CYS A 85 0.42 23.75 0.03
N MET A 86 1.22 24.31 0.91
CA MET A 86 2.06 23.57 1.85
C MET A 86 1.22 22.78 2.85
N VAL A 87 0.23 23.40 3.47
CA VAL A 87 -0.64 22.75 4.47
C VAL A 87 -1.44 21.60 3.85
N THR A 88 -2.02 21.82 2.67
CA THR A 88 -2.82 20.80 2.00
C THR A 88 -1.95 19.68 1.42
N TYR A 89 -0.74 19.96 0.95
CA TYR A 89 0.20 18.95 0.51
C TYR A 89 0.59 18.01 1.66
N TRP A 90 1.13 18.55 2.76
CA TRP A 90 1.62 17.75 3.88
C TRP A 90 0.50 17.06 4.65
N GLY A 91 -0.64 17.76 4.85
CA GLY A 91 -1.81 17.16 5.50
C GLY A 91 -2.36 15.97 4.73
N ARG A 92 -2.52 16.10 3.41
CA ARG A 92 -2.99 15.00 2.55
C ARG A 92 -1.96 13.88 2.41
N MET A 93 -0.65 14.23 2.35
CA MET A 93 0.41 13.24 2.34
C MET A 93 0.34 12.37 3.62
N PHE A 94 0.12 12.99 4.78
CA PHE A 94 -0.09 12.23 6.02
C PHE A 94 -1.28 11.27 5.92
N PHE A 95 -2.42 11.70 5.39
CA PHE A 95 -3.58 10.82 5.25
C PHE A 95 -3.39 9.70 4.21
N ILE A 96 -2.61 9.92 3.16
CA ILE A 96 -2.21 8.84 2.25
C ILE A 96 -1.29 7.86 2.98
N THR A 97 -0.26 8.33 3.64
CA THR A 97 0.78 7.48 4.24
C THR A 97 0.29 6.77 5.50
N ALA A 98 -0.31 7.51 6.46
CA ALA A 98 -0.87 6.93 7.68
C ALA A 98 -2.17 6.16 7.40
N GLY A 99 -3.10 6.77 6.64
CA GLY A 99 -4.42 6.22 6.36
C GLY A 99 -4.40 5.14 5.29
N TYR A 100 -4.31 5.54 4.02
CA TYR A 100 -4.45 4.62 2.90
C TYR A 100 -3.39 3.51 2.91
N HIS A 101 -2.14 3.88 3.14
CA HIS A 101 -1.03 2.94 3.10
C HIS A 101 -0.93 2.10 4.38
N ARG A 102 -0.59 2.72 5.54
CA ARG A 102 -0.29 1.95 6.76
C ARG A 102 -1.52 1.36 7.43
N TYR A 103 -2.68 2.06 7.39
CA TYR A 103 -3.90 1.55 8.01
C TYR A 103 -4.71 0.65 7.09
N PHE A 104 -5.22 1.16 5.95
CA PHE A 104 -6.12 0.41 5.09
C PHE A 104 -5.42 -0.72 4.31
N SER A 105 -4.17 -0.50 3.86
CA SER A 105 -3.45 -1.55 3.13
C SER A 105 -2.81 -2.57 4.06
N HIS A 106 -2.03 -2.13 5.05
CA HIS A 106 -1.15 -2.99 5.85
C HIS A 106 -1.65 -3.30 7.25
N ARG A 107 -2.72 -2.64 7.73
CA ARG A 107 -3.21 -2.80 9.11
C ARG A 107 -2.09 -2.67 10.15
N SER A 108 -1.18 -1.73 9.95
CA SER A 108 0.00 -1.54 10.79
C SER A 108 -0.32 -1.06 12.21
N TYR A 109 -1.54 -0.62 12.44
CA TYR A 109 -2.08 -0.20 13.74
C TYR A 109 -3.60 -0.31 13.76
N ARG A 110 -4.22 -0.08 14.91
CA ARG A 110 -5.66 -0.05 15.14
C ARG A 110 -6.11 1.36 15.53
N THR A 111 -7.38 1.66 15.30
CA THR A 111 -7.99 2.93 15.72
C THR A 111 -9.51 2.80 15.84
N SER A 112 -10.17 3.81 16.40
CA SER A 112 -11.63 3.88 16.48
C SER A 112 -12.28 4.03 15.10
N ARG A 113 -13.53 3.62 14.97
CA ARG A 113 -14.33 3.78 13.74
C ARG A 113 -14.43 5.24 13.30
N ALA A 114 -14.52 6.16 14.26
CA ALA A 114 -14.55 7.60 13.99
C ALA A 114 -13.23 8.07 13.36
N PHE A 115 -12.08 7.68 13.93
CA PHE A 115 -10.78 8.08 13.38
C PHE A 115 -10.45 7.32 12.08
N GLN A 116 -10.93 6.07 11.91
CA GLN A 116 -10.92 5.37 10.62
C GLN A 116 -11.59 6.21 9.54
N PHE A 117 -12.76 6.80 9.82
CA PHE A 117 -13.43 7.67 8.85
C PHE A 117 -12.63 8.95 8.58
N VAL A 118 -12.01 9.55 9.61
CA VAL A 118 -11.11 10.72 9.43
C VAL A 118 -9.94 10.38 8.51
N LEU A 119 -9.29 9.22 8.72
CA LEU A 119 -8.20 8.75 7.86
C LEU A 119 -8.68 8.51 6.41
N ALA A 120 -9.84 7.89 6.26
CA ALA A 120 -10.43 7.61 4.95
C ALA A 120 -10.81 8.88 4.20
N PHE A 121 -11.49 9.82 4.86
CA PHE A 121 -11.92 11.08 4.26
C PHE A 121 -10.73 12.01 3.97
N GLY A 122 -9.76 12.09 4.89
CA GLY A 122 -8.53 12.84 4.68
C GLY A 122 -7.75 12.34 3.46
N GLY A 123 -7.59 11.01 3.32
CA GLY A 123 -6.98 10.40 2.13
C GLY A 123 -7.79 10.68 0.84
N LEU A 124 -9.12 10.70 0.94
CA LEU A 124 -9.99 11.01 -0.20
C LEU A 124 -9.72 12.41 -0.79
N THR A 125 -9.36 13.39 0.08
CA THR A 125 -9.04 14.75 -0.36
C THR A 125 -7.81 14.83 -1.27
N ALA A 126 -6.96 13.78 -1.29
CA ALA A 126 -5.79 13.69 -2.14
C ALA A 126 -6.11 13.41 -3.63
N ALA A 127 -7.38 13.21 -3.97
CA ALA A 127 -7.85 12.93 -5.34
C ALA A 127 -7.17 11.69 -5.97
N GLN A 128 -6.94 10.64 -5.15
CA GLN A 128 -6.33 9.37 -5.56
C GLN A 128 -7.30 8.20 -5.43
N LYS A 129 -8.57 8.40 -5.75
CA LYS A 129 -9.66 7.44 -5.57
C LYS A 129 -10.03 7.22 -4.09
N GLY A 130 -10.99 6.32 -3.85
CA GLY A 130 -11.40 5.95 -2.50
C GLY A 130 -10.47 4.96 -1.82
N PRO A 131 -10.56 4.84 -0.47
CA PRO A 131 -9.67 3.98 0.31
C PRO A 131 -9.72 2.50 -0.11
N LEU A 132 -10.89 1.99 -0.53
CA LEU A 132 -11.01 0.59 -0.95
C LEU A 132 -10.34 0.33 -2.29
N TRP A 133 -10.39 1.28 -3.22
CA TRP A 133 -9.69 1.16 -4.50
C TRP A 133 -8.18 1.23 -4.31
N TRP A 134 -7.72 2.26 -3.58
CA TRP A 134 -6.30 2.52 -3.39
C TRP A 134 -5.61 1.36 -2.63
N ALA A 135 -6.14 1.03 -1.45
CA ALA A 135 -5.57 -0.02 -0.63
C ALA A 135 -5.72 -1.41 -1.26
N GLY A 136 -6.79 -1.64 -2.02
CA GLY A 136 -6.99 -2.89 -2.74
C GLY A 136 -5.91 -3.14 -3.80
N HIS A 137 -5.59 -2.12 -4.61
CA HIS A 137 -4.50 -2.22 -5.61
C HIS A 137 -3.14 -2.34 -4.93
N HIS A 138 -2.92 -1.63 -3.82
CA HIS A 138 -1.67 -1.74 -3.08
C HIS A 138 -1.45 -3.13 -2.46
N ARG A 139 -2.51 -3.79 -1.97
CA ARG A 139 -2.43 -5.18 -1.52
C ARG A 139 -2.13 -6.16 -2.65
N ILE A 140 -2.65 -5.90 -3.87
CA ILE A 140 -2.29 -6.69 -5.07
C ILE A 140 -0.82 -6.45 -5.42
N HIS A 141 -0.35 -5.19 -5.40
CA HIS A 141 1.05 -4.88 -5.62
C HIS A 141 1.96 -5.68 -4.68
N HIS A 142 1.75 -5.64 -3.37
CA HIS A 142 2.58 -6.40 -2.43
C HIS A 142 2.54 -7.92 -2.63
N ARG A 143 1.44 -8.46 -3.13
CA ARG A 143 1.33 -9.89 -3.43
C ARG A 143 2.10 -10.29 -4.69
N TYR A 144 2.16 -9.39 -5.67
CA TYR A 144 2.66 -9.68 -7.01
C TYR A 144 3.74 -8.69 -7.46
N THR A 145 4.42 -8.03 -6.53
CA THR A 145 5.41 -6.97 -6.82
C THR A 145 6.32 -7.34 -7.97
N ASP A 146 6.44 -6.44 -8.95
CA ASP A 146 7.27 -6.56 -10.15
C ASP A 146 6.92 -7.74 -11.08
N THR A 147 5.77 -8.40 -10.91
CA THR A 147 5.28 -9.43 -11.83
C THR A 147 4.29 -8.85 -12.86
N ILE A 148 3.77 -9.70 -13.77
CA ILE A 148 2.74 -9.31 -14.76
C ILE A 148 1.43 -8.85 -14.08
N ASP A 149 1.11 -9.42 -12.91
CA ASP A 149 -0.11 -9.17 -12.16
C ASP A 149 -0.03 -7.94 -11.24
N ASP A 150 1.17 -7.34 -11.12
CA ASP A 150 1.34 -6.07 -10.41
C ASP A 150 0.73 -4.92 -11.22
N PRO A 151 -0.24 -4.17 -10.67
CA PRO A 151 -0.92 -3.08 -11.40
C PRO A 151 0.03 -2.04 -11.96
N HIS A 152 1.11 -1.73 -11.22
CA HIS A 152 2.06 -0.68 -11.58
C HIS A 152 3.51 -1.19 -11.72
N THR A 153 3.67 -2.42 -12.18
CA THR A 153 5.00 -3.01 -12.37
C THR A 153 5.92 -2.13 -13.23
N PRO A 154 7.16 -1.85 -12.79
CA PRO A 154 8.14 -1.12 -13.57
C PRO A 154 8.61 -1.88 -14.82
N ARG A 155 8.35 -3.20 -14.92
CA ARG A 155 8.62 -4.02 -16.11
C ARG A 155 7.80 -3.61 -17.34
N LYS A 156 6.67 -2.91 -17.13
CA LYS A 156 5.91 -2.24 -18.20
C LYS A 156 6.48 -0.86 -18.57
N GLY A 157 7.60 -0.46 -17.98
CA GLY A 157 8.28 0.81 -18.20
C GLY A 157 7.97 1.86 -17.13
N PHE A 158 8.89 2.83 -17.00
CA PHE A 158 8.85 3.89 -16.00
C PHE A 158 7.53 4.69 -16.01
N TRP A 159 7.10 5.16 -17.17
CA TRP A 159 5.88 5.96 -17.27
C TRP A 159 4.61 5.17 -16.98
N TRP A 160 4.62 3.86 -17.26
CA TRP A 160 3.52 3.01 -16.84
C TRP A 160 3.41 2.95 -15.33
N SER A 161 4.49 2.60 -14.62
CA SER A 161 4.48 2.50 -13.16
C SER A 161 4.26 3.85 -12.48
N HIS A 162 4.70 4.96 -13.09
CA HIS A 162 4.50 6.30 -12.56
C HIS A 162 3.04 6.74 -12.63
N ALA A 163 2.44 6.78 -13.79
CA ALA A 163 1.08 7.32 -14.00
C ALA A 163 0.21 6.49 -14.94
N GLY A 164 0.79 5.75 -15.89
CA GLY A 164 0.04 5.06 -16.96
C GLY A 164 -0.98 4.08 -16.41
N TRP A 165 -0.64 3.35 -15.36
CA TRP A 165 -1.52 2.36 -14.75
C TRP A 165 -2.83 2.97 -14.20
N ILE A 166 -2.78 4.18 -13.62
CA ILE A 166 -3.97 4.89 -13.11
C ILE A 166 -4.89 5.33 -14.26
N LEU A 167 -4.30 5.62 -15.42
CA LEU A 167 -5.02 6.05 -16.60
C LEU A 167 -5.55 4.87 -17.43
N SER A 168 -5.20 3.64 -17.06
CA SER A 168 -5.63 2.42 -17.75
C SER A 168 -7.07 2.06 -17.42
N ARG A 169 -7.73 1.37 -18.38
CA ARG A 169 -9.02 0.72 -18.15
C ARG A 169 -8.92 -0.49 -17.25
N ASP A 170 -7.78 -1.15 -17.25
CA ASP A 170 -7.56 -2.42 -16.56
C ASP A 170 -7.53 -2.26 -15.03
N THR A 171 -7.24 -1.06 -14.55
CA THR A 171 -7.15 -0.74 -13.11
C THR A 171 -8.30 0.15 -12.60
N LYS A 172 -9.37 0.34 -13.41
CA LYS A 172 -10.52 1.18 -13.00
C LYS A 172 -11.31 0.60 -11.86
N ASP A 173 -11.49 -0.71 -11.88
CA ASP A 173 -12.38 -1.37 -10.95
C ASP A 173 -11.70 -1.58 -9.58
N GLN A 174 -12.51 -1.49 -8.53
CA GLN A 174 -12.05 -1.81 -7.20
C GLN A 174 -11.82 -3.32 -7.07
N PRO A 175 -10.65 -3.78 -6.59
CA PRO A 175 -10.40 -5.19 -6.34
C PRO A 175 -11.14 -5.66 -5.08
N ALA A 176 -12.43 -5.92 -5.22
CA ALA A 176 -13.36 -6.19 -4.11
C ALA A 176 -12.93 -7.37 -3.21
N SER A 177 -12.23 -8.37 -3.78
CA SER A 177 -11.77 -9.55 -3.04
C SER A 177 -10.69 -9.23 -1.99
N THR A 178 -9.92 -8.16 -2.19
CA THR A 178 -8.78 -7.80 -1.32
C THR A 178 -9.16 -6.93 -0.13
N MET A 179 -10.38 -6.35 -0.12
CA MET A 179 -10.80 -5.33 0.84
C MET A 179 -12.06 -5.69 1.61
N LYS A 180 -12.39 -6.98 1.75
CA LYS A 180 -13.59 -7.46 2.46
C LYS A 180 -13.68 -6.96 3.90
N ASP A 181 -12.54 -6.82 4.56
CA ASP A 181 -12.38 -6.33 5.94
C ASP A 181 -12.89 -4.89 6.12
N PHE A 182 -12.55 -3.98 5.21
CA PHE A 182 -12.99 -2.60 5.29
C PHE A 182 -14.28 -2.31 4.50
N ALA A 183 -14.59 -3.12 3.50
CA ALA A 183 -15.83 -3.01 2.75
C ALA A 183 -17.10 -3.32 3.58
N ARG A 184 -16.96 -3.92 4.78
CA ARG A 184 -18.08 -4.12 5.72
C ARG A 184 -18.62 -2.80 6.29
N PHE A 185 -17.81 -1.73 6.36
CA PHE A 185 -18.22 -0.43 6.89
C PHE A 185 -18.99 0.38 5.83
N PRO A 186 -20.28 0.72 6.07
CA PRO A 186 -21.10 1.40 5.07
C PRO A 186 -20.57 2.79 4.70
N GLU A 187 -20.01 3.54 5.66
CA GLU A 187 -19.40 4.86 5.41
C GLU A 187 -18.16 4.76 4.51
N ILE A 188 -17.35 3.71 4.68
CA ILE A 188 -16.16 3.49 3.84
C ILE A 188 -16.57 3.11 2.42
N ARG A 189 -17.62 2.27 2.26
CA ARG A 189 -18.18 1.97 0.94
C ARG A 189 -18.75 3.23 0.29
N PHE A 190 -19.48 4.06 1.06
CA PHE A 190 -20.08 5.28 0.56
C PHE A 190 -19.05 6.24 -0.01
N ILE A 191 -18.01 6.61 0.77
CA ILE A 191 -16.98 7.53 0.31
C ILE A 191 -16.09 6.92 -0.78
N SER A 192 -15.89 5.59 -0.80
CA SER A 192 -15.17 4.92 -1.89
C SER A 192 -15.95 4.95 -3.21
N LYS A 193 -17.28 4.89 -3.16
CA LYS A 193 -18.15 5.02 -4.33
C LYS A 193 -18.25 6.48 -4.81
N HIS A 194 -18.19 7.44 -3.90
CA HIS A 194 -18.33 8.87 -4.17
C HIS A 194 -17.00 9.59 -3.94
N ASP A 195 -15.94 9.09 -4.57
CA ASP A 195 -14.56 9.52 -4.39
C ASP A 195 -14.29 10.99 -4.79
N TRP A 196 -15.21 11.61 -5.51
CA TRP A 196 -15.19 13.02 -5.86
C TRP A 196 -15.49 13.97 -4.68
N ILE A 197 -16.18 13.50 -3.62
CA ILE A 197 -16.60 14.36 -2.48
C ILE A 197 -15.37 14.98 -1.79
N GLY A 198 -14.35 14.21 -1.48
CA GLY A 198 -13.16 14.70 -0.78
C GLY A 198 -12.42 15.80 -1.54
N PRO A 199 -12.04 15.60 -2.81
CA PRO A 199 -11.36 16.62 -3.59
C PRO A 199 -12.17 17.91 -3.73
N TRP A 200 -13.46 17.81 -4.05
CA TRP A 200 -14.32 19.00 -4.20
C TRP A 200 -14.52 19.74 -2.88
N SER A 201 -14.68 19.02 -1.75
CA SER A 201 -14.76 19.66 -0.43
C SER A 201 -13.50 20.48 -0.15
N LEU A 202 -12.31 19.94 -0.41
CA LEU A 202 -11.06 20.66 -0.19
C LEU A 202 -10.88 21.82 -1.18
N ALA A 203 -11.26 21.64 -2.45
CA ALA A 203 -11.22 22.70 -3.45
C ALA A 203 -12.07 23.90 -3.04
N ILE A 204 -13.29 23.65 -2.54
CA ILE A 204 -14.19 24.69 -2.00
C ILE A 204 -13.54 25.38 -0.80
N VAL A 205 -12.97 24.66 0.15
CA VAL A 205 -12.28 25.23 1.31
C VAL A 205 -11.12 26.13 0.88
N CYS A 206 -10.27 25.66 -0.05
CA CYS A 206 -9.17 26.46 -0.57
C CYS A 206 -9.65 27.74 -1.28
N PHE A 207 -10.75 27.65 -2.02
CA PHE A 207 -11.36 28.81 -2.66
C PHE A 207 -11.92 29.80 -1.65
N LEU A 208 -12.65 29.34 -0.63
CA LEU A 208 -13.24 30.20 0.39
C LEU A 208 -12.19 30.94 1.24
N ILE A 209 -11.02 30.32 1.48
CA ILE A 209 -9.93 30.93 2.26
C ILE A 209 -9.06 31.85 1.41
N GLY A 210 -8.69 31.43 0.18
CA GLY A 210 -7.68 32.10 -0.62
C GLY A 210 -8.17 32.62 -1.98
N GLY A 211 -9.49 32.55 -2.26
CA GLY A 211 -10.04 32.94 -3.56
C GLY A 211 -9.52 32.06 -4.71
N LEU A 212 -9.46 32.62 -5.92
CA LEU A 212 -8.92 31.92 -7.08
C LEU A 212 -7.46 31.49 -6.87
N PRO A 213 -6.53 32.30 -6.35
CA PRO A 213 -5.18 31.86 -6.05
C PRO A 213 -5.15 30.65 -5.09
N GLY A 214 -6.02 30.64 -4.05
CA GLY A 214 -6.16 29.51 -3.13
C GLY A 214 -6.64 28.24 -3.80
N LEU A 215 -7.58 28.33 -4.74
CA LEU A 215 -8.02 27.20 -5.55
C LEU A 215 -6.91 26.69 -6.47
N LEU A 216 -6.27 27.59 -7.23
CA LEU A 216 -5.28 27.22 -8.27
C LEU A 216 -4.00 26.67 -7.66
N ILE A 217 -3.48 27.31 -6.63
CA ILE A 217 -2.21 26.93 -5.99
C ILE A 217 -2.46 26.03 -4.79
N GLY A 218 -3.37 26.45 -3.88
CA GLY A 218 -3.64 25.70 -2.64
C GLY A 218 -4.25 24.32 -2.88
N PHE A 219 -5.08 24.16 -3.90
CA PHE A 219 -5.68 22.86 -4.22
C PHE A 219 -5.05 22.23 -5.45
N PHE A 220 -5.13 22.82 -6.66
CA PHE A 220 -4.68 22.13 -7.88
C PHE A 220 -3.19 21.89 -7.92
N LEU A 221 -2.35 22.90 -7.68
CA LEU A 221 -0.89 22.73 -7.69
C LEU A 221 -0.46 21.71 -6.62
N SER A 222 -0.96 21.85 -5.39
CA SER A 222 -0.63 20.92 -4.31
C SER A 222 -1.10 19.50 -4.59
N THR A 223 -2.21 19.32 -5.35
CA THR A 223 -2.69 18.01 -5.79
C THR A 223 -1.73 17.38 -6.80
N VAL A 224 -1.30 18.13 -7.80
CA VAL A 224 -0.34 17.66 -8.81
C VAL A 224 0.99 17.28 -8.15
N LEU A 225 1.52 18.14 -7.27
CA LEU A 225 2.76 17.85 -6.54
C LEU A 225 2.63 16.56 -5.70
N LEU A 226 1.51 16.39 -5.00
CA LEU A 226 1.24 15.21 -4.18
C LEU A 226 1.12 13.94 -5.03
N TRP A 227 0.43 14.02 -6.17
CA TRP A 227 0.32 12.88 -7.08
C TRP A 227 1.69 12.41 -7.54
N HIS A 228 2.53 13.31 -8.07
CA HIS A 228 3.86 12.92 -8.53
C HIS A 228 4.74 12.39 -7.41
N SER A 229 4.65 12.96 -6.20
CA SER A 229 5.42 12.45 -5.06
C SER A 229 5.02 11.02 -4.70
N THR A 230 3.72 10.70 -4.69
CA THR A 230 3.25 9.32 -4.44
C THR A 230 3.55 8.39 -5.62
N PHE A 231 3.41 8.85 -6.85
CA PHE A 231 3.71 8.05 -8.06
C PHE A 231 5.20 7.72 -8.19
N MET A 232 6.10 8.58 -7.67
CA MET A 232 7.53 8.27 -7.59
C MET A 232 7.83 7.07 -6.70
N ILE A 233 6.99 6.76 -5.71
CA ILE A 233 7.15 5.54 -4.92
C ILE A 233 6.92 4.30 -5.80
N ASN A 234 5.91 4.32 -6.68
CA ASN A 234 5.64 3.19 -7.58
C ASN A 234 6.67 3.04 -8.70
N SER A 235 7.37 4.11 -9.09
CA SER A 235 8.30 4.14 -10.22
C SER A 235 9.75 4.30 -9.77
N LEU A 236 10.10 5.49 -9.27
CA LEU A 236 11.49 5.83 -8.98
C LEU A 236 12.07 4.99 -7.83
N ALA A 237 11.26 4.66 -6.81
CA ALA A 237 11.70 3.84 -5.68
C ALA A 237 11.91 2.35 -6.04
N HIS A 238 11.57 1.93 -7.25
CA HIS A 238 11.93 0.62 -7.82
C HIS A 238 13.13 0.67 -8.77
N VAL A 239 13.60 1.87 -9.15
CA VAL A 239 14.68 2.06 -10.12
C VAL A 239 15.91 2.71 -9.49
N PHE A 240 15.71 3.69 -8.60
CA PHE A 240 16.77 4.55 -8.09
C PHE A 240 16.81 4.58 -6.56
N GLY A 241 18.00 4.32 -5.99
CA GLY A 241 18.24 4.27 -4.55
C GLY A 241 19.11 3.08 -4.16
N TRP A 242 19.18 2.78 -2.86
CA TRP A 242 19.94 1.63 -2.36
C TRP A 242 19.02 0.57 -1.76
N ARG A 243 19.52 -0.65 -1.69
CA ARG A 243 18.83 -1.77 -1.05
C ARG A 243 19.51 -2.07 0.29
N ARG A 244 18.74 -2.08 1.35
CA ARG A 244 19.20 -2.54 2.67
C ARG A 244 18.98 -4.04 2.81
N PHE A 245 17.88 -4.53 2.26
CA PHE A 245 17.49 -5.94 2.32
C PHE A 245 17.42 -6.54 0.93
N GLU A 246 17.77 -7.79 0.83
CA GLU A 246 17.47 -8.59 -0.35
C GLU A 246 15.98 -8.97 -0.29
N THR A 247 15.20 -8.39 -1.18
CA THR A 247 13.79 -8.69 -1.43
C THR A 247 13.67 -9.33 -2.80
N ALA A 248 12.59 -10.06 -3.03
CA ALA A 248 12.31 -10.67 -4.34
C ALA A 248 11.96 -9.65 -5.44
N ASP A 249 11.71 -8.41 -5.04
CA ASP A 249 11.35 -7.28 -5.89
C ASP A 249 12.52 -6.31 -6.10
N THR A 250 12.30 -5.22 -6.84
CA THR A 250 13.31 -4.20 -7.15
C THR A 250 13.27 -2.99 -6.22
N SER A 251 12.49 -3.00 -5.15
CA SER A 251 12.31 -1.88 -4.22
C SER A 251 13.64 -1.36 -3.65
N ARG A 252 13.72 -0.04 -3.48
CA ARG A 252 14.93 0.68 -3.03
C ARG A 252 14.57 1.75 -2.02
N ASN A 253 15.48 2.01 -1.12
CA ASN A 253 15.43 3.16 -0.22
C ASN A 253 15.94 4.41 -0.93
N ASN A 254 15.24 5.53 -0.75
CA ASN A 254 15.61 6.82 -1.32
C ASN A 254 15.26 7.94 -0.33
N ALA A 255 16.29 8.61 0.22
CA ALA A 255 16.10 9.62 1.27
C ALA A 255 15.32 10.86 0.77
N LEU A 256 15.53 11.29 -0.49
CA LEU A 256 14.77 12.42 -1.05
C LEU A 256 13.28 12.09 -1.14
N LEU A 257 12.95 10.89 -1.63
CA LEU A 257 11.57 10.45 -1.66
C LEU A 257 11.00 10.31 -0.25
N ALA A 258 11.79 9.85 0.72
CA ALA A 258 11.34 9.75 2.11
C ALA A 258 10.98 11.12 2.71
N VAL A 259 11.74 12.17 2.39
CA VAL A 259 11.38 13.54 2.77
C VAL A 259 10.08 13.95 2.10
N LEU A 260 9.97 13.83 0.79
CA LEU A 260 8.79 14.27 0.03
C LEU A 260 7.51 13.51 0.41
N THR A 261 7.62 12.27 0.85
CA THR A 261 6.49 11.38 1.16
C THR A 261 6.35 11.03 2.63
N MET A 262 6.96 11.83 3.54
CA MET A 262 6.87 11.66 4.99
C MET A 262 7.33 10.28 5.49
N GLY A 263 8.22 9.60 4.75
CA GLY A 263 8.83 8.32 5.13
C GLY A 263 8.67 7.17 4.13
N GLU A 264 7.77 7.26 3.16
CA GLU A 264 7.51 6.16 2.21
C GLU A 264 8.68 5.86 1.27
N GLY A 265 9.65 6.78 1.15
CA GLY A 265 10.90 6.56 0.41
C GLY A 265 11.82 5.51 1.04
N TRP A 266 11.56 5.04 2.27
CA TRP A 266 12.21 3.86 2.84
C TRP A 266 11.59 2.56 2.31
N HIS A 267 11.45 2.47 1.01
CA HIS A 267 10.59 1.54 0.33
C HIS A 267 11.11 0.09 0.34
N ASN A 268 12.42 -0.12 0.29
CA ASN A 268 12.99 -1.46 0.46
C ASN A 268 12.84 -1.98 1.90
N ASN A 269 12.94 -1.09 2.90
CA ASN A 269 12.63 -1.47 4.29
C ASN A 269 11.16 -1.89 4.42
N HIS A 270 10.27 -1.12 3.77
CA HIS A 270 8.84 -1.39 3.76
C HIS A 270 8.50 -2.72 3.08
N HIS A 271 9.03 -2.99 1.89
CA HIS A 271 8.81 -4.26 1.19
C HIS A 271 9.34 -5.47 1.97
N ARG A 272 10.39 -5.28 2.78
CA ARG A 272 10.89 -6.34 3.67
C ARG A 272 9.96 -6.61 4.84
N GLN A 273 9.26 -5.59 5.37
CA GLN A 273 8.42 -5.66 6.57
C GLN A 273 7.12 -4.85 6.39
N ALA A 274 6.31 -5.20 5.40
CA ALA A 274 5.17 -4.41 4.95
C ALA A 274 4.14 -4.08 6.05
N SER A 275 3.93 -4.97 7.03
CA SER A 275 2.99 -4.74 8.13
C SER A 275 3.53 -3.86 9.25
N VAL A 276 4.85 -3.56 9.27
CA VAL A 276 5.46 -2.72 10.30
C VAL A 276 5.13 -1.26 10.03
N CYS A 277 4.72 -0.55 11.10
CA CYS A 277 4.30 0.83 10.98
C CYS A 277 5.47 1.79 10.71
N ARG A 278 6.65 1.55 11.32
CA ARG A 278 7.85 2.35 11.13
C ARG A 278 8.64 1.84 9.92
N GLN A 279 8.83 2.69 8.91
CA GLN A 279 9.60 2.36 7.71
C GLN A 279 11.06 2.79 7.79
N GLY A 280 11.36 3.91 8.45
CA GLY A 280 12.72 4.35 8.74
C GLY A 280 13.32 3.55 9.91
N LEU A 281 14.19 2.58 9.63
CA LEU A 281 14.73 1.64 10.63
C LEU A 281 15.98 2.18 11.34
N ALA A 282 16.83 2.94 10.62
CA ALA A 282 17.99 3.58 11.21
C ALA A 282 17.62 4.95 11.84
N TRP A 283 18.47 5.46 12.73
CA TRP A 283 18.21 6.73 13.41
C TRP A 283 18.17 7.94 12.45
N TYR A 284 18.89 7.88 11.33
CA TYR A 284 18.93 8.91 10.29
C TYR A 284 17.84 8.72 9.22
N GLU A 285 17.12 7.62 9.24
CA GLU A 285 16.01 7.37 8.33
C GLU A 285 14.74 8.01 8.89
N ILE A 286 14.60 9.31 8.60
CA ILE A 286 13.47 10.12 9.08
C ILE A 286 12.17 9.61 8.49
N ASP A 287 11.21 9.27 9.37
CA ASP A 287 9.86 8.80 9.02
C ASP A 287 8.85 9.66 9.78
N VAL A 288 8.45 10.77 9.17
CA VAL A 288 7.57 11.77 9.80
C VAL A 288 6.20 11.16 10.11
N THR A 289 5.67 10.32 9.22
CA THR A 289 4.40 9.62 9.45
C THR A 289 4.47 8.76 10.71
N TRP A 290 5.57 8.04 10.90
CA TRP A 290 5.79 7.26 12.11
C TRP A 290 5.82 8.15 13.37
N TYR A 291 6.50 9.29 13.34
CA TYR A 291 6.56 10.17 14.51
C TYR A 291 5.20 10.70 14.91
N ILE A 292 4.35 11.07 13.92
CA ILE A 292 2.98 11.50 14.19
C ILE A 292 2.14 10.33 14.74
N LEU A 293 2.23 9.12 14.15
CA LEU A 293 1.51 7.95 14.64
C LEU A 293 1.95 7.54 16.06
N ALA A 294 3.24 7.66 16.39
CA ALA A 294 3.74 7.41 17.73
C ALA A 294 3.21 8.44 18.75
N LEU A 295 3.01 9.69 18.34
CA LEU A 295 2.34 10.70 19.17
C LEU A 295 0.84 10.36 19.35
N LEU A 296 0.14 9.98 18.27
CA LEU A 296 -1.27 9.59 18.33
C LEU A 296 -1.47 8.33 19.19
N GLU A 297 -0.49 7.43 19.23
CA GLU A 297 -0.52 6.27 20.14
C GLU A 297 -0.39 6.68 21.60
N LYS A 298 0.51 7.61 21.92
CA LYS A 298 0.62 8.18 23.28
C LYS A 298 -0.67 8.89 23.72
N LEU A 299 -1.41 9.47 22.76
CA LEU A 299 -2.70 10.11 22.99
C LEU A 299 -3.89 9.12 22.96
N HIS A 300 -3.63 7.82 22.84
CA HIS A 300 -4.64 6.75 22.76
C HIS A 300 -5.64 6.89 21.60
N ILE A 301 -5.28 7.64 20.54
CA ILE A 301 -6.09 7.77 19.31
C ILE A 301 -5.86 6.56 18.40
N VAL A 302 -4.66 6.02 18.40
CA VAL A 302 -4.29 4.77 17.73
C VAL A 302 -3.67 3.81 18.74
N TRP A 303 -3.75 2.50 18.48
CA TRP A 303 -3.17 1.45 19.34
C TRP A 303 -2.76 0.22 18.55
N GLY A 304 -2.13 -0.76 19.19
CA GLY A 304 -1.69 -1.99 18.55
C GLY A 304 -0.69 -1.73 17.40
N VAL A 305 0.15 -0.71 17.57
CA VAL A 305 1.10 -0.27 16.54
C VAL A 305 2.19 -1.31 16.36
N ARG A 306 2.30 -1.88 15.17
CA ARG A 306 3.29 -2.90 14.83
C ARG A 306 4.66 -2.26 14.66
N ARG A 307 5.63 -2.72 15.47
CA ARG A 307 7.01 -2.23 15.48
C ARG A 307 7.97 -3.28 14.94
N PRO A 308 9.15 -2.88 14.41
CA PRO A 308 10.20 -3.82 14.06
C PRO A 308 10.59 -4.64 15.30
N ARG A 309 10.83 -5.94 15.14
CA ARG A 309 11.42 -6.76 16.20
C ARG A 309 12.91 -6.45 16.36
N ALA A 310 13.40 -6.47 17.61
CA ALA A 310 14.84 -6.40 17.88
C ALA A 310 15.53 -7.60 17.19
N GLY A 311 16.57 -7.33 16.36
CA GLY A 311 17.29 -8.36 15.62
C GLY A 311 16.86 -8.56 14.17
N GLY A 312 15.83 -7.85 13.67
CA GLY A 312 15.42 -7.96 12.25
C GLY A 312 14.68 -9.25 11.89
N GLU A 313 14.27 -10.04 12.88
CA GLU A 313 13.46 -11.24 12.68
C GLU A 313 12.12 -10.90 12.03
N LEU A 314 11.78 -11.61 10.96
CA LEU A 314 10.52 -11.47 10.25
C LEU A 314 9.35 -11.83 11.17
N VAL A 315 8.34 -10.99 11.20
CA VAL A 315 7.01 -11.43 11.62
C VAL A 315 6.48 -12.28 10.48
N ASP A 316 6.27 -13.58 10.72
CA ASP A 316 5.58 -14.43 9.76
C ASP A 316 4.15 -13.91 9.60
N LEU A 317 3.88 -13.35 8.43
CA LEU A 317 2.63 -12.63 8.16
C LEU A 317 1.48 -13.58 7.79
N THR A 318 1.78 -14.84 7.51
CA THR A 318 0.76 -15.83 7.14
C THR A 318 -0.09 -16.24 8.33
N GLU A 319 0.50 -16.30 9.54
CA GLU A 319 -0.23 -16.64 10.77
C GLU A 319 -0.90 -15.44 11.45
N ALA A 320 -0.37 -14.21 11.25
CA ALA A 320 -0.89 -13.01 11.92
C ALA A 320 -2.10 -12.38 11.18
N HIS A 321 -2.41 -12.83 9.97
CA HIS A 321 -3.44 -12.18 9.16
C HIS A 321 -4.88 -12.54 9.58
N ASP A 322 -5.09 -13.69 10.18
CA ASP A 322 -6.43 -14.20 10.48
C ASP A 322 -6.74 -14.38 11.99
N ALA A 323 -5.73 -14.45 12.86
CA ALA A 323 -5.93 -14.84 14.26
C ALA A 323 -6.33 -13.70 15.21
N ASP A 324 -6.06 -12.43 14.89
CA ASP A 324 -6.15 -11.31 15.86
C ASP A 324 -7.20 -10.23 15.52
N PHE A 325 -7.92 -10.39 14.43
CA PHE A 325 -8.97 -9.44 14.05
C PHE A 325 -10.35 -9.97 14.47
N ASP A 326 -10.72 -9.76 15.74
CA ASP A 326 -12.09 -9.95 16.23
C ASP A 326 -12.85 -8.61 16.12
N PRO A 327 -13.76 -8.49 15.15
CA PRO A 327 -14.53 -7.27 14.93
C PRO A 327 -15.52 -6.96 16.06
N ASP A 328 -15.90 -7.94 16.85
CA ASP A 328 -16.94 -7.81 17.88
C ASP A 328 -16.37 -7.32 19.22
N ARG A 329 -15.07 -7.44 19.44
CA ARG A 329 -14.38 -6.82 20.59
C ARG A 329 -14.24 -5.30 20.49
N GLU A 330 -14.23 -4.72 19.27
CA GLU A 330 -14.11 -3.26 19.08
C GLU A 330 -15.42 -2.51 19.30
N SER A 331 -16.57 -3.16 19.20
CA SER A 331 -17.89 -2.55 19.49
C SER A 331 -18.20 -2.41 20.97
N ALA A 332 -17.43 -3.04 21.86
CA ALA A 332 -17.66 -3.03 23.31
C ALA A 332 -16.89 -1.92 24.07
N VAL A 333 -16.09 -1.10 23.37
CA VAL A 333 -15.25 -0.02 23.95
C VAL A 333 -15.58 1.35 23.30
N ALA A 334 -16.76 1.50 22.69
CA ALA A 334 -17.26 2.79 22.16
C ALA A 334 -18.37 3.34 23.06
#